data_fce9235e7271348cd4ce98c59b9df2d6
#
_entry.id   fce9235e7271348cd4ce98c59b9df2d6
#
_cell.length_a   1.000
_cell.length_b   1.000
_cell.length_c   1.000
_cell.angle_alpha   90.00
_cell.angle_beta   90.00
_cell.angle_gamma   90.00
#
_symmetry.space_group_name_H-M   'P 1'
#
loop_
_entity.id
_entity.type
_entity.pdbx_description
1 polymer ?
#
loop_
_entity_poly.entity_id
_entity_poly.type
_entity_poly.pdbx_seq_one_letter_code
_entity_poly.pdbx_strand_id
1 'polypeptide(L)'
;MQPFMVQIRDVATWKVFKGVKCGDLGPKIGYNSKDNGWCSFDNVRIPRTDMLMGLVEVNKEGEMSMKGDLRVLYSVMMSIRMLIVQSTGVFFTLQGARNALRYCIVRRQFSSQ
;
A
#
# COMPACT_ATOMS: atom_id res chain seq x y z
N MET A 1 6.80 13.25 -10.30
CA MET A 1 7.13 12.20 -9.29
C MET A 1 7.46 10.94 -10.05
N GLN A 2 8.61 10.32 -9.80
CA GLN A 2 9.07 9.14 -10.52
C GLN A 2 9.22 7.97 -9.54
N PRO A 3 8.80 6.75 -9.90
CA PRO A 3 8.93 5.57 -9.06
C PRO A 3 10.33 4.96 -9.20
N PHE A 4 10.89 4.53 -8.07
CA PHE A 4 12.18 3.88 -7.98
C PHE A 4 12.06 2.57 -7.19
N MET A 5 12.83 1.56 -7.59
CA MET A 5 13.06 0.36 -6.79
C MET A 5 14.22 0.63 -5.84
N VAL A 6 13.95 0.62 -4.55
CA VAL A 6 14.96 0.88 -3.53
C VAL A 6 15.13 -0.38 -2.67
N GLN A 7 16.30 -0.97 -2.73
CA GLN A 7 16.64 -2.07 -1.85
C GLN A 7 16.93 -1.52 -0.44
N ILE A 8 16.14 -1.92 0.53
CA ILE A 8 16.25 -1.44 1.91
C ILE A 8 17.13 -2.32 2.81
N ARG A 9 17.29 -3.59 2.45
CA ARG A 9 18.07 -4.58 3.21
C ARG A 9 18.98 -5.38 2.30
N ASP A 10 20.10 -5.79 2.83
CA ASP A 10 20.97 -6.78 2.21
C ASP A 10 20.29 -8.15 2.20
N VAL A 11 20.28 -8.84 1.04
CA VAL A 11 19.56 -10.10 0.86
C VAL A 11 20.18 -11.26 1.64
N ALA A 12 21.50 -11.24 1.82
CA ALA A 12 22.21 -12.31 2.51
C ALA A 12 22.21 -12.14 4.04
N THR A 13 22.38 -10.91 4.51
CA THR A 13 22.54 -10.61 5.94
C THR A 13 21.29 -10.03 6.59
N TRP A 14 20.28 -9.63 5.80
CA TRP A 14 19.05 -8.94 6.22
C TRP A 14 19.29 -7.61 6.96
N LYS A 15 20.52 -7.14 7.02
CA LYS A 15 20.86 -5.85 7.62
C LYS A 15 20.36 -4.71 6.74
N VAL A 16 19.86 -3.67 7.39
CA VAL A 16 19.42 -2.44 6.73
C VAL A 16 20.63 -1.69 6.17
N PHE A 17 20.53 -1.16 4.96
CA PHE A 17 21.58 -0.35 4.36
C PHE A 17 21.81 0.96 5.10
N LYS A 18 23.03 1.48 4.98
CA LYS A 18 23.38 2.79 5.54
C LYS A 18 22.48 3.89 4.96
N GLY A 19 21.96 4.73 5.83
CA GLY A 19 21.02 5.81 5.47
C GLY A 19 19.56 5.39 5.38
N VAL A 20 19.26 4.08 5.48
CA VAL A 20 17.88 3.58 5.54
C VAL A 20 17.53 3.28 6.99
N LYS A 21 16.36 3.73 7.44
CA LYS A 21 15.78 3.38 8.73
C LYS A 21 14.39 2.81 8.49
N CYS A 22 14.07 1.70 9.13
CA CYS A 22 12.77 1.05 9.06
C CYS A 22 12.30 0.68 10.45
N GLY A 23 11.00 0.69 10.66
CA GLY A 23 10.40 0.25 11.92
C GLY A 23 8.96 -0.15 11.74
N ASP A 24 8.43 -0.82 12.75
CA ASP A 24 7.02 -1.21 12.84
C ASP A 24 6.18 -0.02 13.32
N LEU A 25 4.92 0.05 12.88
CA LEU A 25 3.95 1.04 13.36
C LEU A 25 3.39 0.68 14.74
N GLY A 26 3.59 -0.56 15.20
CA GLY A 26 3.01 -1.04 16.45
C GLY A 26 1.51 -1.36 16.37
N PRO A 27 0.84 -1.44 17.51
CA PRO A 27 -0.58 -1.79 17.58
C PRO A 27 -1.47 -0.80 16.83
N LYS A 28 -2.46 -1.33 16.10
CA LYS A 28 -3.45 -0.57 15.32
C LYS A 28 -4.86 -0.92 15.76
N ILE A 29 -5.83 -0.08 15.44
CA ILE A 29 -7.26 -0.33 15.70
C ILE A 29 -7.73 -1.61 14.99
N GLY A 30 -7.17 -1.91 13.83
CA GLY A 30 -7.46 -3.12 13.06
C GLY A 30 -6.24 -3.57 12.25
N TYR A 31 -6.37 -4.73 11.60
CA TYR A 31 -5.30 -5.30 10.78
C TYR A 31 -3.97 -5.51 11.52
N ASN A 32 -4.02 -5.92 12.79
CA ASN A 32 -2.80 -6.15 13.58
C ASN A 32 -1.94 -7.29 13.05
N SER A 33 -2.55 -8.25 12.33
CA SER A 33 -1.84 -9.32 11.63
C SER A 33 -1.15 -8.87 10.35
N LYS A 34 -1.45 -7.66 9.84
CA LYS A 34 -0.77 -7.08 8.69
C LYS A 34 0.45 -6.32 9.16
N ASP A 35 1.60 -6.66 8.61
CA ASP A 35 2.86 -5.97 8.86
C ASP A 35 2.84 -4.61 8.16
N ASN A 36 2.65 -3.56 8.95
CA ASN A 36 2.73 -2.16 8.51
C ASN A 36 3.91 -1.50 9.18
N GLY A 37 4.77 -0.90 8.38
CA GLY A 37 5.96 -0.24 8.86
C GLY A 37 6.11 1.18 8.36
N TRP A 38 7.14 1.82 8.84
CA TRP A 38 7.62 3.11 8.32
C TRP A 38 9.04 2.95 7.80
N CYS A 39 9.40 3.80 6.86
CA CYS A 39 10.74 3.83 6.29
C CYS A 39 11.19 5.29 6.13
N SER A 40 12.46 5.55 6.42
CA SER A 40 13.10 6.85 6.25
C SER A 40 14.42 6.69 5.50
N PHE A 41 14.70 7.60 4.60
CA PHE A 41 15.92 7.63 3.80
C PHE A 41 16.71 8.91 4.10
N ASP A 42 17.97 8.75 4.41
CA ASP A 42 18.90 9.85 4.66
C ASP A 42 20.12 9.72 3.73
N ASN A 43 20.22 10.60 2.74
CA ASN A 43 21.29 10.62 1.73
C ASN A 43 21.54 9.26 1.05
N VAL A 44 20.50 8.48 0.83
CA VAL A 44 20.60 7.20 0.12
C VAL A 44 20.73 7.46 -1.36
N ARG A 45 21.82 6.97 -1.97
CA ARG A 45 22.03 7.04 -3.41
C ARG A 45 21.79 5.68 -4.03
N ILE A 46 21.01 5.66 -5.09
CA ILE A 46 20.68 4.47 -5.88
C ILE A 46 21.04 4.72 -7.35
N PRO A 47 21.30 3.67 -8.13
CA PRO A 47 21.51 3.80 -9.56
C PRO A 47 20.27 4.39 -10.26
N ARG A 48 20.49 5.22 -11.27
CA ARG A 48 19.39 5.74 -12.11
C ARG A 48 18.58 4.63 -12.77
N THR A 49 19.23 3.51 -13.08
CA THR A 49 18.63 2.32 -13.67
C THR A 49 17.57 1.64 -12.80
N ASP A 50 17.55 1.94 -11.50
CA ASP A 50 16.54 1.44 -10.56
C ASP A 50 15.22 2.21 -10.65
N MET A 51 15.16 3.25 -11.47
CA MET A 51 13.91 3.91 -11.84
C MET A 51 13.08 3.00 -12.75
N LEU A 52 11.78 2.95 -12.50
CA LEU A 52 10.83 2.24 -13.36
C LEU A 52 10.61 3.04 -14.65
N MET A 53 11.36 2.72 -15.69
CA MET A 53 11.42 3.47 -16.95
C MET A 53 10.50 2.89 -18.07
N GLY A 54 9.44 2.20 -17.72
CA GLY A 54 8.53 1.62 -18.71
C GLY A 54 7.78 2.63 -19.56
N LEU A 55 7.33 3.72 -18.95
CA LEU A 55 6.56 4.78 -19.62
C LEU A 55 7.30 6.12 -19.70
N VAL A 56 8.22 6.36 -18.79
CA VAL A 56 9.03 7.56 -18.72
C VAL A 56 10.48 7.17 -18.54
N GLU A 57 11.36 7.69 -19.37
CA GLU A 57 12.80 7.49 -19.27
C GLU A 57 13.51 8.79 -18.91
N VAL A 58 14.53 8.69 -18.06
CA VAL A 58 15.43 9.81 -17.74
C VAL A 58 16.83 9.45 -18.23
N ASN A 59 17.42 10.27 -19.08
CA ASN A 59 18.77 10.06 -19.60
C ASN A 59 19.84 10.40 -18.54
N LYS A 60 21.13 10.26 -18.90
CA LYS A 60 22.24 10.56 -17.99
C LYS A 60 22.37 12.06 -17.67
N GLU A 61 21.90 12.89 -18.55
CA GLU A 61 21.89 14.35 -18.45
C GLU A 61 20.73 14.87 -17.60
N GLY A 62 19.82 13.96 -17.19
CA GLY A 62 18.65 14.30 -16.37
C GLY A 62 17.42 14.73 -17.18
N GLU A 63 17.47 14.64 -18.51
CA GLU A 63 16.35 14.96 -19.37
C GLU A 63 15.33 13.83 -19.36
N MET A 64 14.06 14.19 -19.29
CA MET A 64 12.94 13.27 -19.23
C MET A 64 12.29 13.12 -20.60
N SER A 65 12.16 11.89 -21.06
CA SER A 65 11.39 11.54 -22.26
C SER A 65 10.23 10.63 -21.93
N MET A 66 9.07 10.90 -22.52
CA MET A 66 7.88 10.08 -22.32
C MET A 66 7.81 9.03 -23.45
N LYS A 67 7.76 7.75 -23.07
CA LYS A 67 7.60 6.60 -23.99
C LYS A 67 6.15 6.14 -24.13
N GLY A 68 5.27 6.54 -23.22
CA GLY A 68 3.88 6.14 -23.19
C GLY A 68 2.95 7.19 -22.59
N ASP A 69 1.65 6.91 -22.64
CA ASP A 69 0.62 7.77 -22.06
C ASP A 69 0.48 7.47 -20.56
N LEU A 70 0.71 8.48 -19.72
CA LEU A 70 0.52 8.41 -18.27
C LEU A 70 -0.93 8.09 -17.88
N ARG A 71 -1.90 8.38 -18.75
CA ARG A 71 -3.31 8.03 -18.52
C ARG A 71 -3.51 6.53 -18.42
N VAL A 72 -2.76 5.75 -19.22
CA VAL A 72 -2.80 4.29 -19.17
C VAL A 72 -2.33 3.80 -17.80
N LEU A 73 -1.21 4.32 -17.30
CA LEU A 73 -0.70 3.97 -15.97
C LEU A 73 -1.73 4.29 -14.89
N TYR A 74 -2.32 5.48 -14.94
CA TYR A 74 -3.35 5.89 -14.00
C TYR A 74 -4.58 4.98 -14.03
N SER A 75 -5.05 4.62 -15.24
CA SER A 75 -6.19 3.71 -15.41
C SER A 75 -5.92 2.32 -14.84
N VAL A 76 -4.72 1.77 -15.06
CA VAL A 76 -4.32 0.48 -14.48
C VAL A 76 -4.30 0.55 -12.95
N MET A 77 -3.69 1.58 -12.38
CA MET A 77 -3.65 1.78 -10.93
C MET A 77 -5.05 1.91 -10.33
N MET A 78 -5.96 2.64 -10.98
CA MET A 78 -7.35 2.78 -10.54
C MET A 78 -8.11 1.47 -10.63
N SER A 79 -7.92 0.68 -11.68
CA SER A 79 -8.56 -0.63 -11.85
C SER A 79 -8.15 -1.60 -10.73
N ILE A 80 -6.86 -1.67 -10.40
CA ILE A 80 -6.35 -2.49 -9.29
C ILE A 80 -6.95 -2.02 -7.95
N ARG A 81 -6.99 -0.70 -7.72
CA ARG A 81 -7.60 -0.13 -6.52
C ARG A 81 -9.08 -0.48 -6.40
N MET A 82 -9.84 -0.40 -7.49
CA MET A 82 -11.25 -0.76 -7.50
C MET A 82 -11.47 -2.24 -7.16
N LEU A 83 -10.66 -3.15 -7.69
CA LEU A 83 -10.73 -4.58 -7.34
C LEU A 83 -10.49 -4.82 -5.85
N ILE A 84 -9.50 -4.15 -5.26
CA ILE A 84 -9.20 -4.26 -3.82
C ILE A 84 -10.36 -3.71 -2.99
N VAL A 85 -10.91 -2.54 -3.34
CA VAL A 85 -12.00 -1.91 -2.61
C VAL A 85 -13.28 -2.74 -2.71
N GLN A 86 -13.61 -3.30 -3.88
CA GLN A 86 -14.78 -4.15 -4.05
C GLN A 86 -14.70 -5.40 -3.18
N SER A 87 -13.61 -6.14 -3.24
CA SER A 87 -13.45 -7.39 -2.47
C SER A 87 -13.50 -7.13 -0.96
N THR A 88 -12.81 -6.09 -0.51
CA THR A 88 -12.76 -5.69 0.89
C THR A 88 -14.11 -5.15 1.36
N GLY A 89 -14.77 -4.32 0.55
CA GLY A 89 -16.07 -3.73 0.84
C GLY A 89 -17.17 -4.79 1.03
N VAL A 90 -17.24 -5.77 0.15
CA VAL A 90 -18.18 -6.90 0.27
C VAL A 90 -17.96 -7.67 1.57
N PHE A 91 -16.72 -8.00 1.88
CA PHE A 91 -16.38 -8.72 3.10
C PHE A 91 -16.81 -7.96 4.36
N PHE A 92 -16.48 -6.70 4.48
CA PHE A 92 -16.85 -5.90 5.65
C PHE A 92 -18.36 -5.65 5.76
N THR A 93 -19.05 -5.46 4.64
CA THR A 93 -20.52 -5.31 4.63
C THR A 93 -21.20 -6.59 5.11
N LEU A 94 -20.75 -7.75 4.66
CA LEU A 94 -21.27 -9.03 5.11
C LEU A 94 -21.05 -9.25 6.61
N GLN A 95 -19.88 -8.92 7.12
CA GLN A 95 -19.60 -9.04 8.56
C GLN A 95 -20.44 -8.06 9.39
N GLY A 96 -20.59 -6.83 8.92
CA GLY A 96 -21.45 -5.83 9.55
C GLY A 96 -22.91 -6.27 9.61
N ALA A 97 -23.48 -6.72 8.49
CA ALA A 97 -24.82 -7.22 8.40
C ALA A 97 -25.07 -8.43 9.29
N ARG A 98 -24.12 -9.39 9.31
CA ARG A 98 -24.17 -10.57 10.18
C ARG A 98 -24.20 -10.19 11.65
N ASN A 99 -23.37 -9.24 12.06
CA ASN A 99 -23.32 -8.80 13.45
C ASN A 99 -24.60 -8.05 13.84
N ALA A 100 -25.13 -7.19 12.96
CA ALA A 100 -26.38 -6.49 13.16
C ALA A 100 -27.55 -7.46 13.32
N LEU A 101 -27.67 -8.44 12.44
CA LEU A 101 -28.72 -9.45 12.52
C LEU A 101 -28.65 -10.25 13.83
N ARG A 102 -27.48 -10.70 14.22
CA ARG A 102 -27.29 -11.42 15.49
C ARG A 102 -27.65 -10.57 16.69
N TYR A 103 -27.27 -9.32 16.70
CA TYR A 103 -27.65 -8.38 17.75
C TYR A 103 -29.17 -8.17 17.81
N CYS A 104 -29.83 -7.96 16.67
CA CYS A 104 -31.28 -7.77 16.62
C CYS A 104 -32.09 -8.97 17.14
N ILE A 105 -31.57 -10.20 16.95
CA ILE A 105 -32.21 -11.42 17.48
C ILE A 105 -32.14 -11.48 19.00
N VAL A 106 -31.07 -11.02 19.58
CA VAL A 106 -30.82 -11.12 21.03
C VAL A 106 -31.38 -9.94 21.81
N ARG A 107 -31.27 -8.74 21.23
CA ARG A 107 -31.72 -7.51 21.91
C ARG A 107 -33.23 -7.41 21.96
N ARG A 108 -33.78 -7.37 23.16
CA ARG A 108 -35.18 -7.00 23.39
C ARG A 108 -35.27 -5.50 23.59
N GLN A 109 -36.27 -4.88 22.93
CA GLN A 109 -36.55 -3.46 23.02
C GLN A 109 -38.02 -3.29 23.32
N PHE A 110 -38.38 -2.35 24.20
CA PHE A 110 -39.76 -2.07 24.61
C PHE A 110 -40.48 -3.32 25.17
N SER A 111 -39.92 -3.96 26.21
CA SER A 111 -40.65 -5.02 26.92
C SER A 111 -41.92 -4.38 27.53
N SER A 112 -43.09 -4.75 27.03
CA SER A 112 -44.33 -4.54 27.79
C SER A 112 -44.21 -5.31 29.12
N GLN A 113 -44.33 -4.59 30.23
CA GLN A 113 -44.50 -5.22 31.53
C GLN A 113 -45.79 -6.02 31.58
#